data_8efc4a5acec71540e533132a83b917e6
#
_entry.id   8efc4a5acec71540e533132a83b917e6
#
_cell.length_a   1.000
_cell.length_b   1.000
_cell.length_c   1.000
_cell.angle_alpha   90.00
_cell.angle_beta   90.00
_cell.angle_gamma   90.00
#
_symmetry.space_group_name_H-M   'P 1'
#
loop_
_entity.id
_entity.type
_entity.pdbx_description
1 polymer ?
#
loop_
_entity_poly.entity_id
_entity_poly.type
_entity_poly.pdbx_seq_one_letter_code
_entity_poly.pdbx_strand_id
1 'polypeptide(L)'
;KVASTPGAIGYVSLDVVDNTVTAVALNGAPANEESILAGEYLLSRPFVMATMGEIAEQNELVQTWFAYIASEEGKAVITDLGLILPQ
;
A
#
# COMPACT_ATOMS: atom_id res chain seq x y z
N LYS A 1 16.54 7.59 -9.28
CA LYS A 1 17.21 8.90 -9.31
C LYS A 1 17.91 9.23 -8.00
N VAL A 2 17.26 8.95 -6.87
CA VAL A 2 17.88 9.13 -5.56
C VAL A 2 19.16 8.30 -5.44
N ALA A 3 19.12 7.05 -5.89
CA ALA A 3 20.27 6.14 -5.80
C ALA A 3 21.50 6.63 -6.57
N SER A 4 21.30 7.42 -7.61
CA SER A 4 22.39 7.95 -8.44
C SER A 4 22.80 9.38 -8.09
N THR A 5 22.18 9.97 -7.07
CA THR A 5 22.41 11.39 -6.71
C THR A 5 22.83 11.47 -5.24
N PRO A 6 24.12 11.58 -4.92
CA PRO A 6 24.57 11.70 -3.53
C PRO A 6 23.88 12.85 -2.80
N GLY A 7 23.41 12.58 -1.59
CA GLY A 7 22.73 13.57 -0.76
C GLY A 7 21.26 13.80 -1.09
N ALA A 8 20.70 13.07 -2.05
CA ALA A 8 19.30 13.22 -2.44
C ALA A 8 18.37 12.51 -1.47
N ILE A 9 17.16 13.06 -1.33
CA ILE A 9 16.07 12.44 -0.59
C ILE A 9 14.81 12.54 -1.46
N GLY A 10 13.93 11.56 -1.34
CA GLY A 10 12.69 11.53 -2.09
C GLY A 10 11.63 10.75 -1.35
N TYR A 11 10.48 10.56 -1.98
CA TYR A 11 9.39 9.76 -1.41
C TYR A 11 8.75 8.92 -2.50
N VAL A 12 8.34 7.71 -2.14
CA VAL A 12 7.67 6.76 -3.03
C VAL A 12 6.79 5.85 -2.18
N SER A 13 5.93 5.08 -2.84
CA SER A 13 5.18 4.02 -2.16
C SER A 13 6.14 2.92 -1.71
N LEU A 14 5.85 2.30 -0.58
CA LEU A 14 6.72 1.27 -0.01
C LEU A 14 6.97 0.11 -0.96
N ASP A 15 5.99 -0.24 -1.78
CA ASP A 15 6.06 -1.37 -2.72
C ASP A 15 7.14 -1.21 -3.80
N VAL A 16 7.65 0.00 -4.01
CA VAL A 16 8.69 0.24 -5.02
C VAL A 16 10.07 0.49 -4.42
N VAL A 17 10.20 0.42 -3.10
CA VAL A 17 11.51 0.55 -2.43
C VAL A 17 12.28 -0.76 -2.60
N ASP A 18 13.54 -0.64 -3.03
CA ASP A 18 14.43 -1.79 -3.19
C ASP A 18 15.77 -1.53 -2.49
N ASN A 19 16.73 -2.40 -2.73
CA ASN A 19 18.04 -2.32 -2.07
C ASN A 19 18.96 -1.22 -2.59
N THR A 20 18.53 -0.43 -3.59
CA THR A 20 19.33 0.67 -4.12
C THR A 20 19.20 1.94 -3.29
N VAL A 21 18.21 2.00 -2.41
CA VAL A 21 17.95 3.14 -1.53
C VAL A 21 17.65 2.64 -0.11
N THR A 22 17.73 3.56 0.85
CA THR A 22 17.43 3.25 2.24
C THR A 22 16.13 3.94 2.63
N ALA A 23 15.18 3.20 3.18
CA ALA A 23 13.96 3.77 3.72
C ALA A 23 14.26 4.41 5.08
N VAL A 24 13.88 5.67 5.23
CA VAL A 24 14.15 6.43 6.45
C VAL A 24 13.10 6.12 7.51
N ALA A 25 13.54 5.90 8.75
CA ALA A 25 12.62 5.76 9.88
C ALA A 25 12.04 7.13 10.26
N LEU A 26 10.78 7.18 10.63
CA LEU A 26 10.12 8.40 11.10
C LEU A 26 9.85 8.30 12.60
N ASN A 27 10.37 9.25 13.36
CA ASN A 27 10.22 9.29 14.82
C ASN A 27 10.60 7.94 15.48
N GLY A 28 11.63 7.29 14.94
CA GLY A 28 12.09 6.00 15.44
C GLY A 28 11.31 4.79 14.90
N ALA A 29 10.24 5.02 14.12
CA ALA A 29 9.45 3.92 13.54
C ALA A 29 9.99 3.57 12.16
N PRO A 30 10.36 2.31 11.90
CA PRO A 30 10.86 1.91 10.59
C PRO A 30 9.72 1.83 9.56
N ALA A 31 10.08 1.96 8.28
CA ALA A 31 9.11 1.88 7.18
C ALA A 31 8.84 0.41 6.84
N ASN A 32 8.06 -0.28 7.66
CA ASN A 32 7.69 -1.68 7.44
C ASN A 32 6.21 -1.90 7.74
N GLU A 33 5.72 -3.08 7.38
CA GLU A 33 4.31 -3.42 7.54
C GLU A 33 3.85 -3.32 9.00
N GLU A 34 4.65 -3.80 9.92
CA GLU A 34 4.32 -3.80 11.35
C GLU A 34 4.10 -2.37 11.87
N SER A 35 5.00 -1.46 11.58
CA SER A 35 4.90 -0.07 12.03
C SER A 35 3.76 0.67 11.35
N ILE A 36 3.51 0.38 10.09
CA ILE A 36 2.43 1.02 9.33
C ILE A 36 1.07 0.57 9.86
N LEU A 37 0.88 -0.72 10.08
CA LEU A 37 -0.37 -1.27 10.62
C LEU A 37 -0.61 -0.83 12.06
N ALA A 38 0.45 -0.61 12.84
CA ALA A 38 0.34 -0.11 14.20
C ALA A 38 0.09 1.40 14.27
N GLY A 39 0.14 2.10 13.13
CA GLY A 39 -0.05 3.55 13.09
C GLY A 39 1.16 4.35 13.57
N GLU A 40 2.30 3.72 13.71
CA GLU A 40 3.53 4.37 14.19
C GLU A 40 4.27 5.13 13.08
N TYR A 41 4.14 4.69 11.84
CA TYR A 41 4.77 5.34 10.68
C TYR A 41 3.78 6.36 10.11
N LEU A 42 4.04 7.63 10.34
CA LEU A 42 3.06 8.70 10.08
C LEU A 42 2.82 9.01 8.61
N LEU A 43 3.80 8.78 7.73
CA LEU A 43 3.63 9.00 6.29
C LEU A 43 3.09 7.75 5.62
N SER A 44 1.81 7.48 5.84
CA SER A 44 1.13 6.36 5.19
C SER A 44 -0.17 6.83 4.55
N ARG A 45 -0.53 6.21 3.42
CA ARG A 45 -1.75 6.54 2.71
C ARG A 45 -2.44 5.26 2.22
N PRO A 46 -3.75 5.16 2.40
CA PRO A 46 -4.48 4.02 1.87
C PRO A 46 -4.72 4.18 0.37
N PHE A 47 -4.80 3.06 -0.33
CA PHE A 47 -5.39 3.02 -1.66
C PHE A 47 -6.89 2.81 -1.48
N VAL A 48 -7.68 3.69 -2.06
CA VAL A 48 -9.13 3.71 -1.85
C VAL A 48 -9.86 3.49 -3.16
N MET A 49 -10.87 2.62 -3.15
CA MET A 49 -11.80 2.48 -4.26
C MET A 49 -13.15 3.04 -3.81
N ALA A 50 -13.80 3.79 -4.67
CA ALA A 50 -15.04 4.46 -4.34
C ALA A 50 -16.16 4.11 -5.32
N THR A 51 -17.38 3.98 -4.80
CA THR A 51 -18.57 3.78 -5.62
C THR A 51 -19.62 4.81 -5.24
N MET A 52 -20.57 5.05 -6.14
CA MET A 52 -21.72 5.87 -5.85
C MET A 52 -22.76 4.99 -5.14
N GLY A 53 -22.79 5.05 -3.81
CA GLY A 53 -23.65 4.22 -2.99
C GLY A 53 -23.03 2.89 -2.58
N GLU A 54 -23.80 2.02 -2.03
CA GLU A 54 -23.35 0.73 -1.51
C GLU A 54 -22.88 -0.20 -2.64
N ILE A 55 -21.93 -1.06 -2.33
CA ILE A 55 -21.41 -2.04 -3.30
C ILE A 55 -22.53 -2.96 -3.79
N ALA A 56 -23.44 -3.37 -2.90
CA ALA A 56 -24.56 -4.24 -3.26
C ALA A 56 -25.54 -3.60 -4.24
N GLU A 57 -25.52 -2.27 -4.36
CA GLU A 57 -26.39 -1.52 -5.29
C GLU A 57 -25.77 -1.35 -6.67
N GLN A 58 -24.50 -1.69 -6.83
CA GLN A 58 -23.79 -1.53 -8.07
C GLN A 58 -24.11 -2.66 -9.05
N ASN A 59 -23.73 -2.49 -10.32
CA ASN A 59 -23.96 -3.54 -11.31
C ASN A 59 -23.10 -4.77 -11.00
N GLU A 60 -23.43 -5.87 -11.69
CA GLU A 60 -22.81 -7.17 -11.44
C GLU A 60 -21.29 -7.15 -11.63
N LEU A 61 -20.78 -6.42 -12.62
CA LEU A 61 -19.34 -6.33 -12.88
C LEU A 61 -18.60 -5.65 -11.73
N VAL A 62 -19.16 -4.59 -11.20
CA VAL A 62 -18.57 -3.87 -10.06
C VAL A 62 -18.57 -4.74 -8.81
N GLN A 63 -19.68 -5.42 -8.54
CA GLN A 63 -19.78 -6.33 -7.39
C GLN A 63 -18.75 -7.47 -7.51
N THR A 64 -18.57 -8.01 -8.70
CA THR A 64 -17.59 -9.07 -8.96
C THR A 64 -16.17 -8.58 -8.72
N TRP A 65 -15.84 -7.37 -9.14
CA TRP A 65 -14.54 -6.75 -8.90
C TRP A 65 -14.23 -6.67 -7.40
N PHE A 66 -15.15 -6.13 -6.61
CA PHE A 66 -14.94 -6.01 -5.17
C PHE A 66 -14.85 -7.38 -4.49
N ALA A 67 -15.65 -8.35 -4.93
CA ALA A 67 -15.59 -9.71 -4.41
C ALA A 67 -14.24 -10.35 -4.69
N TYR A 68 -13.69 -10.15 -5.90
CA TYR A 68 -12.36 -10.66 -6.25
C TYR A 68 -11.26 -10.05 -5.38
N ILE A 69 -11.29 -8.73 -5.20
CA ILE A 69 -10.28 -8.03 -4.39
C ILE A 69 -10.30 -8.55 -2.95
N ALA A 70 -11.46 -8.90 -2.41
CA ALA A 70 -11.59 -9.43 -1.06
C ALA A 70 -11.32 -10.93 -0.98
N SER A 71 -11.19 -11.63 -2.11
CA SER A 71 -10.92 -13.07 -2.15
C SER A 71 -9.46 -13.36 -1.78
N GLU A 72 -9.17 -14.65 -1.49
CA GLU A 72 -7.80 -15.06 -1.21
C GLU A 72 -6.87 -14.81 -2.41
N GLU A 73 -7.37 -15.02 -3.62
CA GLU A 73 -6.60 -14.75 -4.84
C GLU A 73 -6.27 -13.27 -4.99
N GLY A 74 -7.26 -12.39 -4.74
CA GLY A 74 -7.05 -10.95 -4.79
C GLY A 74 -6.07 -10.48 -3.73
N LYS A 75 -6.18 -11.00 -2.53
CA LYS A 75 -5.25 -10.69 -1.44
C LYS A 75 -3.82 -11.12 -1.76
N ALA A 76 -3.66 -12.28 -2.40
CA ALA A 76 -2.35 -12.75 -2.82
C ALA A 76 -1.70 -11.82 -3.84
N VAL A 77 -2.48 -11.29 -4.79
CA VAL A 77 -1.98 -10.31 -5.77
C VAL A 77 -1.51 -9.04 -5.06
N ILE A 78 -2.28 -8.53 -4.13
CA ILE A 78 -1.93 -7.32 -3.37
C ILE A 78 -0.62 -7.54 -2.60
N THR A 79 -0.48 -8.67 -1.94
CA THR A 79 0.71 -9.01 -1.16
C THR A 79 1.94 -9.19 -2.07
N ASP A 80 1.77 -9.83 -3.24
CA ASP A 80 2.85 -10.05 -4.19
C ASP A 80 3.39 -8.73 -4.76
N LEU A 81 2.55 -7.70 -4.84
CA LEU A 81 2.98 -6.37 -5.29
C LEU A 81 3.69 -5.58 -4.18
N GLY A 82 3.79 -6.12 -2.98
CA GLY A 82 4.44 -5.45 -1.86
C GLY A 82 3.54 -4.47 -1.12
N LEU A 83 2.24 -4.51 -1.39
CA LEU A 83 1.27 -3.66 -0.71
C LEU A 83 0.79 -4.31 0.59
N ILE A 84 0.29 -3.51 1.50
CA ILE A 84 -0.13 -3.96 2.82
C ILE A 84 -1.64 -4.13 2.85
N LEU A 85 -2.10 -5.32 3.27
CA LEU A 85 -3.53 -5.59 3.41
C LEU A 85 -4.09 -4.87 4.64
N PRO A 86 -5.33 -4.38 4.58
CA PRO A 86 -5.98 -3.81 5.76
C PRO A 86 -6.22 -4.87 6.82
N GLN A 87 -6.21 -4.44 8.06
CA GLN A 87 -6.52 -5.31 9.18
C GLN A 87 -8.02 -5.52 9.33
#